data_b8222b275f6e14e62d04683f8fee5d5e
#
_entry.id   b8222b275f6e14e62d04683f8fee5d5e
#
_cell.length_a   1.000
_cell.length_b   1.000
_cell.length_c   1.000
_cell.angle_alpha   90.00
_cell.angle_beta   90.00
_cell.angle_gamma   90.00
#
_symmetry.space_group_name_H-M   'P 1'
#
loop_
_entity.id
_entity.type
_entity.pdbx_description
1 polymer ?
#
loop_
_entity_poly.entity_id
_entity_poly.type
_entity_poly.pdbx_seq_one_letter_code
_entity_poly.pdbx_strand_id
1 'polypeptide(L)'
;MFRDIPQAIEVTQGHLKALEAWRKAQGVERNRLLRQIPPETGKLLAILVAGAPAGNGVEIGTGAGYSGLWLALACRATGRKLRTFELDPAKAELARHSFGAADVLDVVEFIEGDALQGLADTPAISFCFIDAERDMARKAFELALPKLPVGGLICVDNAISHAAEFADFLDDAEHDARVDAVIVPIGSGLLVCRKV
;
A
#
# COMPACT_ATOMS: atom_id res chain seq x y z
N MET A 1 -3.18 6.99 18.38
CA MET A 1 -4.04 6.47 17.30
C MET A 1 -3.86 4.97 17.16
N PHE A 2 -2.70 4.43 16.84
CA PHE A 2 -2.47 2.98 16.67
C PHE A 2 -1.57 2.39 17.77
N ARG A 3 -1.86 2.70 19.06
CA ARG A 3 -1.16 2.06 20.18
C ARG A 3 -1.43 0.55 20.15
N ASP A 4 -2.70 0.19 20.04
CA ASP A 4 -3.16 -1.18 19.90
C ASP A 4 -3.61 -1.41 18.44
N ILE A 5 -3.59 -2.66 17.99
CA ILE A 5 -4.11 -3.00 16.65
C ILE A 5 -5.65 -2.86 16.69
N PRO A 6 -6.26 -2.07 15.79
CA PRO A 6 -7.71 -1.96 15.75
C PRO A 6 -8.40 -3.31 15.51
N GLN A 7 -9.48 -3.59 16.20
CA GLN A 7 -10.20 -4.86 16.11
C GLN A 7 -10.56 -5.26 14.67
N ALA A 8 -10.96 -4.30 13.84
CA ALA A 8 -11.27 -4.56 12.43
C ALA A 8 -10.07 -5.12 11.66
N ILE A 9 -8.86 -4.66 11.98
CA ILE A 9 -7.61 -5.18 11.37
C ILE A 9 -7.30 -6.58 11.88
N GLU A 10 -7.43 -6.84 13.20
CA GLU A 10 -7.19 -8.17 13.77
C GLU A 10 -8.14 -9.23 13.19
N VAL A 11 -9.43 -8.93 13.12
CA VAL A 11 -10.45 -9.81 12.55
C VAL A 11 -10.17 -10.10 11.09
N THR A 12 -9.91 -9.06 10.29
CA THR A 12 -9.59 -9.22 8.87
C THR A 12 -8.31 -10.01 8.67
N GLN A 13 -7.25 -9.74 9.45
CA GLN A 13 -6.00 -10.48 9.38
C GLN A 13 -6.21 -11.96 9.68
N GLY A 14 -6.98 -12.29 10.72
CA GLY A 14 -7.31 -13.67 11.07
C GLY A 14 -8.01 -14.41 9.94
N HIS A 15 -9.02 -13.78 9.35
CA HIS A 15 -9.77 -14.32 8.22
C HIS A 15 -8.87 -14.54 6.99
N LEU A 16 -8.08 -13.53 6.61
CA LEU A 16 -7.21 -13.62 5.43
C LEU A 16 -6.06 -14.62 5.62
N LYS A 17 -5.50 -14.76 6.83
CA LYS A 17 -4.52 -15.81 7.15
C LYS A 17 -5.12 -17.22 7.01
N ALA A 18 -6.34 -17.44 7.50
CA ALA A 18 -7.03 -18.71 7.36
C ALA A 18 -7.30 -19.06 5.89
N LEU A 19 -7.76 -18.08 5.10
CA LEU A 19 -7.98 -18.23 3.67
C LEU A 19 -6.69 -18.51 2.91
N GLU A 20 -5.60 -17.83 3.25
CA GLU A 20 -4.28 -18.05 2.66
C GLU A 20 -3.76 -19.46 2.96
N ALA A 21 -3.89 -19.93 4.22
CA ALA A 21 -3.52 -21.28 4.62
C ALA A 21 -4.31 -22.33 3.84
N TRP A 22 -5.62 -22.13 3.70
CA TRP A 22 -6.47 -23.00 2.91
C TRP A 22 -6.06 -23.03 1.42
N ARG A 23 -5.81 -21.87 0.79
CA ARG A 23 -5.35 -21.77 -0.60
C ARG A 23 -4.02 -22.52 -0.82
N LYS A 24 -3.06 -22.36 0.10
CA LYS A 24 -1.78 -23.11 0.07
C LYS A 24 -2.01 -24.63 0.14
N ALA A 25 -2.91 -25.08 1.01
CA ALA A 25 -3.25 -26.50 1.13
C ALA A 25 -3.92 -27.06 -0.13
N GLN A 26 -4.61 -26.24 -0.90
CA GLN A 26 -5.20 -26.61 -2.20
C GLN A 26 -4.20 -26.52 -3.37
N GLY A 27 -2.94 -26.17 -3.13
CA GLY A 27 -1.93 -26.05 -4.19
C GLY A 27 -2.13 -24.84 -5.11
N VAL A 28 -2.79 -23.79 -4.63
CA VAL A 28 -2.96 -22.55 -5.41
C VAL A 28 -1.61 -21.92 -5.72
N GLU A 29 -1.40 -21.55 -6.97
CA GLU A 29 -0.16 -20.92 -7.44
C GLU A 29 0.21 -19.67 -6.63
N ARG A 30 1.53 -19.43 -6.46
CA ARG A 30 2.08 -18.35 -5.63
C ARG A 30 1.55 -16.96 -6.01
N ASN A 31 1.37 -16.68 -7.31
CA ASN A 31 0.84 -15.40 -7.81
C ASN A 31 -0.62 -15.15 -7.42
N ARG A 32 -1.37 -16.21 -7.10
CA ARG A 32 -2.76 -16.16 -6.63
C ARG A 32 -2.90 -16.17 -5.10
N LEU A 33 -1.79 -16.23 -4.37
CA LEU A 33 -1.78 -16.09 -2.92
C LEU A 33 -2.01 -14.63 -2.52
N LEU A 34 -2.45 -14.41 -1.28
CA LEU A 34 -2.84 -13.07 -0.83
C LEU A 34 -1.64 -12.18 -0.49
N ARG A 35 -0.53 -12.77 -0.05
CA ARG A 35 0.76 -12.09 0.21
C ARG A 35 0.62 -10.79 1.01
N GLN A 36 0.04 -10.87 2.19
CA GLN A 36 -0.21 -9.70 3.03
C GLN A 36 1.08 -9.17 3.66
N ILE A 37 1.16 -7.85 3.81
CA ILE A 37 2.18 -7.22 4.66
C ILE A 37 2.04 -7.67 6.12
N PRO A 38 3.11 -7.72 6.91
CA PRO A 38 3.00 -7.97 8.35
C PRO A 38 2.39 -6.76 9.10
N PRO A 39 1.81 -6.98 10.30
CA PRO A 39 1.13 -5.92 11.05
C PRO A 39 2.02 -4.73 11.38
N GLU A 40 3.29 -4.95 11.66
CA GLU A 40 4.27 -3.90 11.96
C GLU A 40 4.49 -2.97 10.76
N THR A 41 4.52 -3.51 9.53
CA THR A 41 4.58 -2.69 8.30
C THR A 41 3.30 -1.87 8.16
N GLY A 42 2.13 -2.48 8.36
CA GLY A 42 0.85 -1.77 8.32
C GLY A 42 0.78 -0.63 9.34
N LYS A 43 1.26 -0.87 10.55
CA LYS A 43 1.35 0.15 11.61
C LYS A 43 2.29 1.30 11.24
N LEU A 44 3.44 0.99 10.64
CA LEU A 44 4.37 2.02 10.15
C LEU A 44 3.72 2.86 9.04
N LEU A 45 3.10 2.22 8.05
CA LEU A 45 2.38 2.92 6.98
C LEU A 45 1.31 3.86 7.53
N ALA A 46 0.52 3.41 8.52
CA ALA A 46 -0.48 4.26 9.18
C ALA A 46 0.12 5.49 9.89
N ILE A 47 1.29 5.33 10.54
CA ILE A 47 2.03 6.42 11.17
C ILE A 47 2.53 7.41 10.11
N LEU A 48 3.09 6.92 9.00
CA LEU A 48 3.60 7.74 7.91
C LEU A 48 2.48 8.52 7.22
N VAL A 49 1.33 7.89 6.94
CA VAL A 49 0.13 8.60 6.43
C VAL A 49 -0.29 9.71 7.37
N ALA A 50 -0.35 9.43 8.68
CA ALA A 50 -0.77 10.43 9.67
C ALA A 50 0.21 11.61 9.78
N GLY A 51 1.50 11.37 9.54
CA GLY A 51 2.57 12.39 9.57
C GLY A 51 2.79 13.11 8.23
N ALA A 52 2.25 12.63 7.13
CA ALA A 52 2.39 13.26 5.81
C ALA A 52 1.70 14.63 5.76
N PRO A 53 2.06 15.53 4.83
CA PRO A 53 1.36 16.79 4.59
C PRO A 53 -0.14 16.58 4.31
N ALA A 54 -0.94 17.64 4.37
CA ALA A 54 -2.37 17.57 4.02
C ALA A 54 -2.56 17.07 2.57
N GLY A 55 -3.53 16.17 2.37
CA GLY A 55 -3.83 15.56 1.06
C GLY A 55 -4.27 14.10 1.20
N ASN A 56 -4.77 13.54 0.12
CA ASN A 56 -5.26 12.16 0.08
C ASN A 56 -4.11 11.14 -0.08
N GLY A 57 -4.40 9.91 0.32
CA GLY A 57 -3.52 8.76 0.11
C GLY A 57 -3.88 7.99 -1.16
N VAL A 58 -2.87 7.33 -1.73
CA VAL A 58 -3.04 6.35 -2.80
C VAL A 58 -2.37 5.04 -2.40
N GLU A 59 -2.97 3.92 -2.79
CA GLU A 59 -2.39 2.58 -2.71
C GLU A 59 -2.47 1.90 -4.07
N ILE A 60 -1.37 1.28 -4.48
CA ILE A 60 -1.26 0.51 -5.72
C ILE A 60 -0.99 -0.93 -5.34
N GLY A 61 -1.95 -1.83 -5.63
CA GLY A 61 -1.93 -3.21 -5.19
C GLY A 61 -2.71 -3.41 -3.89
N THR A 62 -4.03 -3.25 -3.95
CA THR A 62 -4.93 -3.46 -2.80
C THR A 62 -4.86 -4.88 -2.24
N GLY A 63 -4.63 -5.88 -3.11
CA GLY A 63 -4.71 -7.27 -2.73
C GLY A 63 -6.08 -7.62 -2.16
N ALA A 64 -6.10 -8.27 -1.00
CA ALA A 64 -7.34 -8.56 -0.26
C ALA A 64 -7.76 -7.44 0.71
N GLY A 65 -7.14 -6.26 0.64
CA GLY A 65 -7.50 -5.07 1.39
C GLY A 65 -6.81 -4.90 2.75
N TYR A 66 -5.86 -5.77 3.12
CA TYR A 66 -5.26 -5.73 4.46
C TYR A 66 -4.41 -4.46 4.71
N SER A 67 -3.50 -4.11 3.80
CA SER A 67 -2.74 -2.85 3.84
C SER A 67 -3.68 -1.64 3.73
N GLY A 68 -4.65 -1.72 2.82
CA GLY A 68 -5.67 -0.69 2.65
C GLY A 68 -6.47 -0.38 3.91
N LEU A 69 -6.70 -1.36 4.81
CA LEU A 69 -7.35 -1.10 6.10
C LEU A 69 -6.49 -0.21 7.02
N TRP A 70 -5.19 -0.47 7.12
CA TRP A 70 -4.29 0.38 7.90
C TRP A 70 -4.27 1.80 7.37
N LEU A 71 -4.17 1.94 6.05
CA LEU A 71 -4.18 3.23 5.36
C LEU A 71 -5.52 3.95 5.52
N ALA A 72 -6.66 3.24 5.34
CA ALA A 72 -8.00 3.80 5.44
C ALA A 72 -8.29 4.34 6.85
N LEU A 73 -7.93 3.58 7.90
CA LEU A 73 -8.11 4.03 9.28
C LEU A 73 -7.23 5.24 9.61
N ALA A 74 -6.01 5.30 9.07
CA ALA A 74 -5.15 6.48 9.22
C ALA A 74 -5.71 7.69 8.45
N CYS A 75 -6.20 7.49 7.24
CA CYS A 75 -6.87 8.52 6.45
C CYS A 75 -8.10 9.06 7.18
N ARG A 76 -8.97 8.18 7.68
CA ARG A 76 -10.17 8.57 8.45
C ARG A 76 -9.81 9.44 9.66
N ALA A 77 -8.82 9.01 10.43
CA ALA A 77 -8.41 9.71 11.64
C ALA A 77 -7.75 11.08 11.36
N THR A 78 -7.34 11.34 10.12
CA THR A 78 -6.70 12.60 9.70
C THR A 78 -7.54 13.40 8.70
N GLY A 79 -8.82 13.00 8.48
CA GLY A 79 -9.75 13.69 7.58
C GLY A 79 -9.40 13.56 6.10
N ARG A 80 -8.75 12.45 5.70
CA ARG A 80 -8.30 12.16 4.34
C ARG A 80 -9.12 11.06 3.70
N LYS A 81 -8.99 10.89 2.38
CA LYS A 81 -9.49 9.74 1.61
C LYS A 81 -8.31 8.87 1.17
N LEU A 82 -8.60 7.59 0.97
CA LEU A 82 -7.70 6.62 0.34
C LEU A 82 -8.28 6.22 -1.02
N ARG A 83 -7.49 6.37 -2.09
CA ARG A 83 -7.78 5.77 -3.38
C ARG A 83 -6.90 4.54 -3.55
N THR A 84 -7.48 3.37 -3.82
CA THR A 84 -6.73 2.12 -3.91
C THR A 84 -7.13 1.31 -5.15
N PHE A 85 -6.15 0.63 -5.78
CA PHE A 85 -6.29 -0.02 -7.07
C PHE A 85 -5.93 -1.50 -6.99
N GLU A 86 -6.80 -2.36 -7.57
CA GLU A 86 -6.56 -3.81 -7.72
C GLU A 86 -6.95 -4.26 -9.12
N LEU A 87 -6.07 -5.00 -9.79
CA LEU A 87 -6.29 -5.49 -11.14
C LEU A 87 -6.94 -6.88 -11.17
N ASP A 88 -6.68 -7.73 -10.16
CA ASP A 88 -7.22 -9.08 -10.06
C ASP A 88 -8.65 -9.04 -9.49
N PRO A 89 -9.70 -9.41 -10.28
CA PRO A 89 -11.09 -9.37 -9.82
C PRO A 89 -11.36 -10.23 -8.59
N ALA A 90 -10.66 -11.36 -8.43
CA ALA A 90 -10.84 -12.25 -7.28
C ALA A 90 -10.28 -11.63 -5.98
N LYS A 91 -9.18 -10.87 -6.08
CA LYS A 91 -8.64 -10.09 -4.95
C LYS A 91 -9.51 -8.86 -4.69
N ALA A 92 -10.00 -8.21 -5.74
CA ALA A 92 -10.89 -7.06 -5.65
C ALA A 92 -12.18 -7.39 -4.87
N GLU A 93 -12.77 -8.56 -5.09
CA GLU A 93 -13.94 -9.03 -4.32
C GLU A 93 -13.61 -9.18 -2.82
N LEU A 94 -12.46 -9.76 -2.50
CA LEU A 94 -12.00 -9.89 -1.11
C LEU A 94 -11.75 -8.53 -0.47
N ALA A 95 -11.15 -7.58 -1.20
CA ALA A 95 -10.93 -6.22 -0.72
C ALA A 95 -12.24 -5.49 -0.39
N ARG A 96 -13.24 -5.57 -1.27
CA ARG A 96 -14.58 -5.00 -1.02
C ARG A 96 -15.20 -5.59 0.25
N HIS A 97 -15.08 -6.91 0.42
CA HIS A 97 -15.57 -7.57 1.64
C HIS A 97 -14.82 -7.06 2.89
N SER A 98 -13.49 -6.99 2.84
CA SER A 98 -12.66 -6.51 3.94
C SER A 98 -12.99 -5.06 4.33
N PHE A 99 -13.13 -4.16 3.35
CA PHE A 99 -13.48 -2.76 3.59
C PHE A 99 -14.91 -2.59 4.12
N GLY A 100 -15.87 -3.37 3.60
CA GLY A 100 -17.24 -3.37 4.08
C GLY A 100 -17.36 -3.87 5.52
N ALA A 101 -16.69 -4.99 5.84
CA ALA A 101 -16.70 -5.55 7.20
C ALA A 101 -16.02 -4.64 8.24
N ALA A 102 -15.05 -3.83 7.81
CA ALA A 102 -14.35 -2.86 8.65
C ALA A 102 -15.04 -1.48 8.69
N ASP A 103 -16.15 -1.31 7.97
CA ASP A 103 -16.91 -0.06 7.88
C ASP A 103 -16.01 1.14 7.49
N VAL A 104 -15.17 0.99 6.43
CA VAL A 104 -14.26 2.05 5.97
C VAL A 104 -14.60 2.60 4.59
N LEU A 105 -15.72 2.19 4.00
CA LEU A 105 -16.13 2.61 2.65
C LEU A 105 -16.39 4.12 2.51
N ASP A 106 -16.63 4.81 3.62
CA ASP A 106 -16.79 6.26 3.66
C ASP A 106 -15.50 7.02 3.32
N VAL A 107 -14.33 6.40 3.53
CA VAL A 107 -13.02 7.00 3.26
C VAL A 107 -12.24 6.31 2.16
N VAL A 108 -12.68 5.14 1.67
CA VAL A 108 -12.02 4.36 0.62
C VAL A 108 -12.73 4.58 -0.73
N GLU A 109 -11.97 5.03 -1.71
CA GLU A 109 -12.34 4.95 -3.12
C GLU A 109 -11.62 3.75 -3.74
N PHE A 110 -12.32 2.62 -3.82
CA PHE A 110 -11.79 1.37 -4.36
C PHE A 110 -12.03 1.27 -5.87
N ILE A 111 -10.95 1.06 -6.64
CA ILE A 111 -10.98 0.99 -8.09
C ILE A 111 -10.43 -0.38 -8.54
N GLU A 112 -11.29 -1.17 -9.19
CA GLU A 112 -10.87 -2.36 -9.91
C GLU A 112 -10.38 -1.96 -11.30
N GLY A 113 -9.07 -2.07 -11.53
CA GLY A 113 -8.47 -1.65 -12.80
C GLY A 113 -6.97 -1.39 -12.73
N ASP A 114 -6.43 -0.93 -13.85
CA ASP A 114 -5.01 -0.59 -13.99
C ASP A 114 -4.66 0.66 -13.18
N ALA A 115 -3.81 0.45 -12.18
CA ALA A 115 -3.36 1.51 -11.30
C ALA A 115 -2.57 2.62 -12.01
N LEU A 116 -1.80 2.31 -13.07
CA LEU A 116 -1.04 3.33 -13.81
C LEU A 116 -1.96 4.29 -14.55
N GLN A 117 -3.06 3.78 -15.13
CA GLN A 117 -4.09 4.61 -15.75
C GLN A 117 -4.82 5.45 -14.70
N GLY A 118 -5.30 4.81 -13.64
CA GLY A 118 -6.03 5.50 -12.58
C GLY A 118 -5.17 6.52 -11.82
N LEU A 119 -3.87 6.26 -11.65
CA LEU A 119 -2.94 7.21 -11.04
C LEU A 119 -2.70 8.43 -11.93
N ALA A 120 -2.65 8.27 -13.26
CA ALA A 120 -2.53 9.41 -14.18
C ALA A 120 -3.66 10.41 -13.97
N ASP A 121 -4.89 9.93 -13.77
CA ASP A 121 -6.09 10.74 -13.57
C ASP A 121 -6.33 11.16 -12.11
N THR A 122 -5.49 10.66 -11.18
CA THR A 122 -5.61 11.01 -9.76
C THR A 122 -5.16 12.46 -9.52
N PRO A 123 -5.93 13.26 -8.77
CA PRO A 123 -5.49 14.60 -8.37
C PRO A 123 -4.28 14.55 -7.44
N ALA A 124 -3.81 15.71 -6.99
CA ALA A 124 -2.70 15.82 -6.03
C ALA A 124 -2.93 14.96 -4.78
N ILE A 125 -1.90 14.25 -4.38
CA ILE A 125 -1.87 13.33 -3.25
C ILE A 125 -0.77 13.72 -2.27
N SER A 126 -0.78 13.21 -1.05
CA SER A 126 0.29 13.46 -0.06
C SER A 126 1.03 12.19 0.34
N PHE A 127 0.48 11.04 0.02
CA PHE A 127 1.04 9.74 0.34
C PHE A 127 0.72 8.73 -0.77
N CYS A 128 1.70 7.90 -1.13
CA CYS A 128 1.52 6.79 -2.06
C CYS A 128 2.18 5.53 -1.48
N PHE A 129 1.43 4.42 -1.40
CA PHE A 129 1.97 3.09 -1.10
C PHE A 129 1.94 2.23 -2.36
N ILE A 130 3.06 1.62 -2.70
CA ILE A 130 3.25 0.78 -3.89
C ILE A 130 3.60 -0.63 -3.42
N ASP A 131 2.65 -1.54 -3.55
CA ASP A 131 2.80 -2.99 -3.35
C ASP A 131 2.25 -3.72 -4.57
N ALA A 132 2.87 -3.48 -5.70
CA ALA A 132 2.48 -4.04 -7.00
C ALA A 132 3.62 -4.88 -7.59
N GLU A 133 3.34 -5.54 -8.71
CA GLU A 133 4.37 -6.27 -9.45
C GLU A 133 5.53 -5.33 -9.83
N ARG A 134 6.75 -5.86 -9.83
CA ARG A 134 8.01 -5.11 -9.88
C ARG A 134 8.14 -4.16 -11.05
N ASP A 135 7.68 -4.61 -12.23
CA ASP A 135 7.73 -3.81 -13.47
C ASP A 135 6.91 -2.51 -13.37
N MET A 136 5.97 -2.49 -12.43
CA MET A 136 5.10 -1.35 -12.19
C MET A 136 5.67 -0.36 -11.18
N ALA A 137 6.52 -0.80 -10.24
CA ALA A 137 6.97 0.04 -9.13
C ALA A 137 7.64 1.34 -9.61
N ARG A 138 8.59 1.27 -10.52
CA ARG A 138 9.26 2.44 -11.10
C ARG A 138 8.27 3.36 -11.83
N LYS A 139 7.39 2.81 -12.65
CA LYS A 139 6.39 3.60 -13.39
C LYS A 139 5.42 4.30 -12.43
N ALA A 140 4.98 3.59 -11.42
CA ALA A 140 4.11 4.14 -10.39
C ALA A 140 4.78 5.24 -9.59
N PHE A 141 6.06 5.07 -9.23
CA PHE A 141 6.88 6.08 -8.57
C PHE A 141 6.96 7.36 -9.39
N GLU A 142 7.32 7.27 -10.69
CA GLU A 142 7.45 8.40 -11.59
C GLU A 142 6.11 9.12 -11.84
N LEU A 143 4.99 8.41 -11.82
CA LEU A 143 3.65 9.00 -11.94
C LEU A 143 3.19 9.65 -10.63
N ALA A 144 3.54 9.09 -9.48
CA ALA A 144 3.12 9.60 -8.17
C ALA A 144 3.93 10.82 -7.73
N LEU A 145 5.26 10.79 -7.93
CA LEU A 145 6.17 11.80 -7.41
C LEU A 145 5.82 13.25 -7.80
N PRO A 146 5.46 13.56 -9.06
CA PRO A 146 5.04 14.92 -9.43
C PRO A 146 3.78 15.41 -8.71
N LYS A 147 2.91 14.48 -8.31
CA LYS A 147 1.61 14.76 -7.67
C LYS A 147 1.72 15.05 -6.16
N LEU A 148 2.86 14.73 -5.55
CA LEU A 148 3.12 14.98 -4.14
C LEU A 148 3.52 16.44 -3.90
N PRO A 149 3.11 17.05 -2.77
CA PRO A 149 3.73 18.27 -2.26
C PRO A 149 5.13 17.97 -1.70
N VAL A 150 5.92 19.00 -1.47
CA VAL A 150 7.15 18.88 -0.65
C VAL A 150 6.80 18.28 0.72
N GLY A 151 7.58 17.30 1.16
CA GLY A 151 7.29 16.51 2.37
C GLY A 151 6.31 15.36 2.17
N GLY A 152 5.68 15.22 0.99
CA GLY A 152 4.85 14.06 0.63
C GLY A 152 5.68 12.78 0.55
N LEU A 153 5.04 11.62 0.76
CA LEU A 153 5.73 10.35 0.91
C LEU A 153 5.33 9.34 -0.16
N ILE A 154 6.33 8.60 -0.66
CA ILE A 154 6.12 7.34 -1.39
C ILE A 154 6.76 6.22 -0.58
N CYS A 155 6.01 5.13 -0.37
CA CYS A 155 6.51 3.91 0.25
C CYS A 155 6.40 2.76 -0.75
N VAL A 156 7.46 1.92 -0.89
CA VAL A 156 7.46 0.76 -1.79
C VAL A 156 7.80 -0.48 -0.97
N ASP A 157 6.95 -1.51 -1.03
CA ASP A 157 7.19 -2.78 -0.33
C ASP A 157 8.21 -3.67 -1.04
N ASN A 158 8.67 -4.69 -0.35
CA ASN A 158 9.59 -5.73 -0.85
C ASN A 158 11.04 -5.25 -1.15
N ALA A 159 11.44 -4.10 -0.66
CA ALA A 159 12.77 -3.53 -0.90
C ALA A 159 13.95 -4.38 -0.40
N ILE A 160 13.73 -5.33 0.53
CA ILE A 160 14.76 -6.27 1.01
C ILE A 160 14.50 -7.68 0.48
N SER A 161 13.29 -8.21 0.63
CA SER A 161 12.98 -9.59 0.25
C SER A 161 13.15 -9.87 -1.25
N HIS A 162 13.03 -8.85 -2.08
CA HIS A 162 13.18 -8.90 -3.52
C HIS A 162 14.20 -7.89 -4.05
N ALA A 163 15.18 -7.51 -3.22
CA ALA A 163 16.18 -6.48 -3.54
C ALA A 163 16.88 -6.70 -4.88
N ALA A 164 17.23 -7.95 -5.23
CA ALA A 164 17.89 -8.26 -6.50
C ALA A 164 17.03 -7.92 -7.74
N GLU A 165 15.71 -7.98 -7.59
CA GLU A 165 14.77 -7.72 -8.67
C GLU A 165 14.40 -6.23 -8.78
N PHE A 166 14.66 -5.46 -7.72
CA PHE A 166 14.46 -4.02 -7.63
C PHE A 166 15.77 -3.23 -7.69
N ALA A 167 16.94 -3.88 -7.83
CA ALA A 167 18.26 -3.27 -7.60
C ALA A 167 18.43 -1.92 -8.29
N ASP A 168 18.21 -1.85 -9.60
CA ASP A 168 18.35 -0.61 -10.38
C ASP A 168 17.35 0.48 -9.95
N PHE A 169 16.15 0.09 -9.51
CA PHE A 169 15.16 1.05 -9.05
C PHE A 169 15.50 1.58 -7.65
N LEU A 170 15.96 0.72 -6.75
CA LEU A 170 16.33 1.10 -5.39
C LEU A 170 17.54 2.03 -5.42
N ASP A 171 18.56 1.69 -6.21
CA ASP A 171 19.75 2.53 -6.38
C ASP A 171 19.40 3.91 -6.94
N ASP A 172 18.58 3.96 -8.00
CA ASP A 172 18.10 5.21 -8.56
C ASP A 172 17.31 6.04 -7.54
N ALA A 173 16.43 5.42 -6.75
CA ALA A 173 15.63 6.13 -5.77
C ALA A 173 16.48 6.69 -4.61
N GLU A 174 17.51 5.96 -4.16
CA GLU A 174 18.43 6.42 -3.11
C GLU A 174 19.34 7.56 -3.58
N HIS A 175 19.56 7.71 -4.90
CA HIS A 175 20.36 8.79 -5.50
C HIS A 175 19.52 9.88 -6.20
N ASP A 176 18.19 9.79 -6.16
CA ASP A 176 17.30 10.76 -6.80
C ASP A 176 17.24 12.08 -6.01
N ALA A 177 17.76 13.15 -6.60
CA ALA A 177 17.78 14.48 -5.98
C ALA A 177 16.38 15.07 -5.67
N ARG A 178 15.30 14.42 -6.14
CA ARG A 178 13.92 14.86 -5.89
C ARG A 178 13.36 14.35 -4.56
N VAL A 179 14.05 13.39 -3.91
CA VAL A 179 13.57 12.75 -2.68
C VAL A 179 14.71 12.51 -1.67
N ASP A 180 14.37 12.53 -0.38
CA ASP A 180 15.15 11.88 0.66
C ASP A 180 14.67 10.43 0.75
N ALA A 181 15.53 9.44 0.52
CA ALA A 181 15.15 8.03 0.49
C ALA A 181 15.91 7.18 1.52
N VAL A 182 15.22 6.17 2.08
CA VAL A 182 15.82 5.20 3.00
C VAL A 182 15.07 3.86 2.93
N ILE A 183 15.80 2.75 3.00
CA ILE A 183 15.21 1.42 3.16
C ILE A 183 15.10 1.08 4.64
N VAL A 184 13.87 0.94 5.13
CA VAL A 184 13.56 0.54 6.51
C VAL A 184 13.47 -0.98 6.58
N PRO A 185 14.24 -1.67 7.47
CA PRO A 185 14.24 -3.12 7.57
C PRO A 185 13.05 -3.62 8.41
N ILE A 186 11.83 -3.41 7.91
CA ILE A 186 10.57 -3.85 8.49
C ILE A 186 9.84 -4.77 7.51
N GLY A 187 9.28 -5.87 7.98
CA GLY A 187 8.60 -6.85 7.12
C GLY A 187 9.49 -7.35 5.98
N SER A 188 9.05 -7.13 4.76
CA SER A 188 9.79 -7.47 3.53
C SER A 188 10.83 -6.42 3.12
N GLY A 189 11.03 -5.37 3.93
CA GLY A 189 11.78 -4.15 3.61
C GLY A 189 10.89 -3.11 2.95
N LEU A 190 10.87 -1.90 3.53
CA LEU A 190 10.07 -0.78 3.03
C LEU A 190 11.01 0.35 2.58
N LEU A 191 11.04 0.65 1.28
CA LEU A 191 11.65 1.89 0.78
C LEU A 191 10.71 3.05 1.13
N VAL A 192 11.22 4.05 1.81
CA VAL A 192 10.49 5.27 2.16
C VAL A 192 11.18 6.46 1.48
N CYS A 193 10.44 7.15 0.62
CA CYS A 193 10.91 8.35 -0.08
C CYS A 193 10.07 9.55 0.34
N ARG A 194 10.73 10.62 0.76
CA ARG A 194 10.12 11.91 1.09
C ARG A 194 10.49 12.93 0.02
N LYS A 195 9.52 13.54 -0.62
CA LYS A 195 9.76 14.59 -1.63
C LYS A 195 10.41 15.84 -0.99
N VAL A 196 11.51 16.31 -1.58
CA VAL A 196 12.23 17.54 -1.18
C VAL A 196 11.76 18.77 -1.92
#